data_df630a3edbcf4bda0d371fdba923408f
#
_entry.id   df630a3edbcf4bda0d371fdba923408f
#
_cell.length_a   1.000
_cell.length_b   1.000
_cell.length_c   1.000
_cell.angle_alpha   90.00
_cell.angle_beta   90.00
_cell.angle_gamma   90.00
#
_symmetry.space_group_name_H-M   'P 1'
#
loop_
_entity.id
_entity.type
_entity.pdbx_description
1 polymer ?
#
loop_
_entity_poly.entity_id
_entity_poly.type
_entity_poly.pdbx_seq_one_letter_code
_entity_poly.pdbx_strand_id
1 'polypeptide(L)'
;MKFVSKSIENRIENLDFIRGVAILGILIMNSMIFALPESANWNHSSSGIDSYFDWILIFFAVIFIDGKMMGLFSVLFGAGLLLFVDSAKKKGYKRPVMLSLWRNLLLLLFGILHIIFMFVFIDILFLYALLSPIILFLRNRSLYLLMVLFMIVISLSLIHI
;
A
#
# COMPACT_ATOMS: atom_id res chain seq x y z
N MET A 1 2.06 -29.13 20.63
CA MET A 1 1.95 -28.81 19.19
C MET A 1 0.71 -27.98 18.78
N LYS A 2 -0.41 -28.00 19.53
CA LYS A 2 -1.63 -27.24 19.26
C LYS A 2 -1.51 -25.71 19.49
N PHE A 3 -0.69 -25.23 20.42
CA PHE A 3 -0.56 -23.80 20.75
C PHE A 3 0.16 -22.97 19.68
N VAL A 4 1.14 -23.55 18.98
CA VAL A 4 1.89 -22.87 17.92
C VAL A 4 1.01 -22.67 16.67
N SER A 5 0.13 -23.63 16.38
CA SER A 5 -0.82 -23.54 15.25
C SER A 5 -1.83 -22.41 15.44
N LYS A 6 -2.39 -22.27 16.64
CA LYS A 6 -3.39 -21.23 16.95
C LYS A 6 -2.82 -19.80 16.94
N SER A 7 -1.55 -19.63 17.34
CA SER A 7 -0.89 -18.33 17.31
C SER A 7 -0.56 -17.86 15.86
N ILE A 8 -0.27 -18.77 14.95
CA ILE A 8 -0.01 -18.47 13.55
C ILE A 8 -1.31 -18.12 12.83
N GLU A 9 -2.39 -18.84 13.12
CA GLU A 9 -3.72 -18.60 12.54
C GLU A 9 -4.28 -17.23 12.95
N ASN A 10 -4.26 -16.90 14.25
CA ASN A 10 -4.66 -15.59 14.75
C ASN A 10 -3.79 -14.44 14.21
N ARG A 11 -2.52 -14.70 13.92
CA ARG A 11 -1.62 -13.70 13.37
C ARG A 11 -1.92 -13.35 11.91
N ILE A 12 -2.41 -14.30 11.12
CA ILE A 12 -2.84 -14.09 9.73
C ILE A 12 -4.17 -13.32 9.71
N GLU A 13 -5.13 -13.66 10.56
CA GLU A 13 -6.42 -12.97 10.68
C GLU A 13 -6.25 -11.48 11.02
N ASN A 14 -5.36 -11.14 11.97
CA ASN A 14 -5.07 -9.76 12.32
C ASN A 14 -4.47 -8.97 11.15
N LEU A 15 -3.59 -9.59 10.35
CA LEU A 15 -3.01 -8.98 9.16
C LEU A 15 -4.08 -8.69 8.10
N ASP A 16 -4.99 -9.61 7.89
CA ASP A 16 -6.07 -9.45 6.92
C ASP A 16 -7.10 -8.41 7.38
N PHE A 17 -7.38 -8.34 8.67
CA PHE A 17 -8.19 -7.26 9.26
C PHE A 17 -7.58 -5.88 9.01
N ILE A 18 -6.29 -5.70 9.32
CA ILE A 18 -5.58 -4.43 9.13
C ILE A 18 -5.52 -4.06 7.64
N ARG A 19 -5.37 -5.02 6.73
CA ARG A 19 -5.47 -4.80 5.29
C ARG A 19 -6.85 -4.30 4.89
N GLY A 20 -7.91 -4.90 5.42
CA GLY A 20 -9.28 -4.45 5.19
C GLY A 20 -9.49 -3.00 5.61
N VAL A 21 -9.02 -2.61 6.79
CA VAL A 21 -9.07 -1.23 7.28
C VAL A 21 -8.29 -0.28 6.36
N ALA A 22 -7.07 -0.67 5.94
CA ALA A 22 -6.26 0.14 5.04
C ALA A 22 -6.94 0.35 3.67
N ILE A 23 -7.56 -0.69 3.10
CA ILE A 23 -8.30 -0.60 1.83
C ILE A 23 -9.52 0.33 1.96
N LEU A 24 -10.27 0.23 3.05
CA LEU A 24 -11.40 1.14 3.31
C LEU A 24 -10.94 2.59 3.45
N GLY A 25 -9.82 2.83 4.14
CA GLY A 25 -9.24 4.17 4.24
C GLY A 25 -8.79 4.73 2.89
N ILE A 26 -8.17 3.90 2.04
CA ILE A 26 -7.80 4.28 0.66
C ILE A 26 -9.04 4.57 -0.18
N LEU A 27 -10.13 3.81 -0.03
CA LEU A 27 -11.39 4.06 -0.73
C LEU A 27 -11.96 5.43 -0.37
N ILE A 28 -11.97 5.79 0.93
CA ILE A 28 -12.43 7.11 1.39
C ILE A 28 -11.55 8.21 0.80
N MET A 29 -10.22 8.07 0.83
CA MET A 29 -9.29 9.03 0.26
C MET A 29 -9.53 9.22 -1.25
N ASN A 30 -9.66 8.13 -2.00
CA ASN A 30 -9.91 8.18 -3.43
C ASN A 30 -11.28 8.81 -3.75
N SER A 31 -12.31 8.55 -2.94
CA SER A 31 -13.62 9.18 -3.14
C SER A 31 -13.56 10.70 -3.00
N MET A 32 -12.74 11.22 -2.08
CA MET A 32 -12.51 12.67 -1.96
C MET A 32 -11.77 13.23 -3.18
N ILE A 33 -10.71 12.55 -3.65
CA ILE A 33 -9.93 12.96 -4.81
C ILE A 33 -10.79 13.01 -6.09
N PHE A 34 -11.69 12.03 -6.28
CA PHE A 34 -12.55 11.98 -7.46
C PHE A 34 -13.80 12.88 -7.37
N ALA A 35 -14.29 13.16 -6.16
CA ALA A 35 -15.48 13.96 -5.95
C ALA A 35 -15.21 15.47 -5.94
N LEU A 36 -14.00 15.89 -5.58
CA LEU A 36 -13.63 17.28 -5.41
C LEU A 36 -12.76 17.77 -6.57
N PRO A 37 -12.82 19.07 -6.93
CA PRO A 37 -11.89 19.64 -7.89
C PRO A 37 -10.46 19.59 -7.36
N GLU A 38 -9.48 19.52 -8.26
CA GLU A 38 -8.05 19.37 -7.91
C GLU A 38 -7.56 20.47 -6.95
N SER A 39 -8.08 21.68 -7.08
CA SER A 39 -7.79 22.81 -6.18
C SER A 39 -8.19 22.53 -4.73
N ALA A 40 -9.22 21.72 -4.49
CA ALA A 40 -9.71 21.39 -3.16
C ALA A 40 -8.77 20.42 -2.43
N ASN A 41 -7.95 19.65 -3.13
CA ASN A 41 -6.94 18.79 -2.54
C ASN A 41 -5.84 19.58 -1.82
N TRP A 42 -5.57 20.81 -2.29
CA TRP A 42 -4.59 21.71 -1.71
C TRP A 42 -5.23 22.77 -0.80
N ASN A 43 -6.45 23.17 -1.10
CA ASN A 43 -7.19 24.16 -0.33
C ASN A 43 -8.66 23.77 -0.21
N HIS A 44 -9.01 23.14 0.90
CA HIS A 44 -10.36 22.66 1.19
C HIS A 44 -11.43 23.75 1.14
N SER A 45 -11.05 25.00 1.44
CA SER A 45 -11.97 26.14 1.35
C SER A 45 -12.44 26.44 -0.07
N SER A 46 -11.70 26.00 -1.10
CA SER A 46 -12.06 26.25 -2.51
C SER A 46 -13.23 25.42 -3.02
N SER A 47 -13.66 24.41 -2.29
CA SER A 47 -14.76 23.50 -2.63
C SER A 47 -16.14 23.95 -2.09
N GLY A 48 -16.23 25.15 -1.49
CA GLY A 48 -17.51 25.65 -0.96
C GLY A 48 -17.93 24.94 0.34
N ILE A 49 -16.96 24.56 1.15
CA ILE A 49 -17.19 23.92 2.44
C ILE A 49 -17.58 25.01 3.45
N ASP A 50 -18.88 25.15 3.71
CA ASP A 50 -19.43 26.16 4.59
C ASP A 50 -19.91 25.61 5.92
N SER A 51 -20.06 24.27 6.04
CA SER A 51 -20.58 23.63 7.25
C SER A 51 -19.46 23.33 8.26
N TYR A 52 -19.75 23.62 9.55
CA TYR A 52 -18.87 23.24 10.65
C TYR A 52 -18.66 21.71 10.73
N PHE A 53 -19.67 20.94 10.33
CA PHE A 53 -19.59 19.48 10.29
C PHE A 53 -18.60 18.99 9.22
N ASP A 54 -18.56 19.63 8.06
CA ASP A 54 -17.61 19.28 6.98
C ASP A 54 -16.17 19.50 7.43
N TRP A 55 -15.88 20.58 8.15
CA TRP A 55 -14.55 20.83 8.70
C TRP A 55 -14.12 19.77 9.72
N ILE A 56 -15.04 19.26 10.54
CA ILE A 56 -14.75 18.14 11.45
C ILE A 56 -14.41 16.89 10.65
N LEU A 57 -15.17 16.56 9.61
CA LEU A 57 -14.91 15.39 8.78
C LEU A 57 -13.55 15.49 8.07
N ILE A 58 -13.24 16.65 7.50
CA ILE A 58 -11.94 16.91 6.86
C ILE A 58 -10.80 16.78 7.87
N PHE A 59 -10.93 17.35 9.06
CA PHE A 59 -9.94 17.21 10.12
C PHE A 59 -9.64 15.75 10.44
N PHE A 60 -10.68 14.92 10.62
CA PHE A 60 -10.51 13.48 10.85
C PHE A 60 -9.89 12.78 9.64
N ALA A 61 -10.30 13.12 8.42
CA ALA A 61 -9.74 12.53 7.19
C ALA A 61 -8.25 12.85 7.04
N VAL A 62 -7.83 14.09 7.25
CA VAL A 62 -6.43 14.51 7.17
C VAL A 62 -5.57 13.85 8.26
N ILE A 63 -6.09 13.73 9.49
CA ILE A 63 -5.32 13.13 10.60
C ILE A 63 -5.19 11.62 10.47
N PHE A 64 -6.24 10.92 10.09
CA PHE A 64 -6.28 9.46 10.18
C PHE A 64 -6.17 8.75 8.84
N ILE A 65 -6.56 9.40 7.73
CA ILE A 65 -6.69 8.74 6.43
C ILE A 65 -5.61 9.20 5.46
N ASP A 66 -5.46 10.50 5.29
CA ASP A 66 -4.60 11.07 4.25
C ASP A 66 -3.13 10.66 4.42
N GLY A 67 -2.56 10.06 3.38
CA GLY A 67 -1.19 9.54 3.35
C GLY A 67 -0.92 8.35 4.27
N LYS A 68 -1.62 8.24 5.41
CA LYS A 68 -1.37 7.21 6.42
C LYS A 68 -1.88 5.84 6.00
N MET A 69 -3.06 5.79 5.40
CA MET A 69 -3.63 4.53 4.90
C MET A 69 -2.86 3.99 3.69
N MET A 70 -2.36 4.86 2.83
CA MET A 70 -1.42 4.49 1.77
C MET A 70 -0.11 3.92 2.33
N GLY A 71 0.48 4.58 3.33
CA GLY A 71 1.69 4.10 4.00
C GLY A 71 1.47 2.75 4.68
N LEU A 72 0.37 2.60 5.42
CA LEU A 72 0.00 1.33 6.05
C LEU A 72 -0.17 0.22 5.02
N PHE A 73 -0.89 0.48 3.93
CA PHE A 73 -1.09 -0.48 2.85
C PHE A 73 0.23 -0.85 2.17
N SER A 74 1.15 0.10 1.97
CA SER A 74 2.49 -0.17 1.40
C SER A 74 3.28 -1.16 2.24
N VAL A 75 3.29 -0.98 3.56
CA VAL A 75 3.96 -1.89 4.50
C VAL A 75 3.31 -3.28 4.47
N LEU A 76 1.97 -3.32 4.47
CA LEU A 76 1.21 -4.58 4.42
C LEU A 76 1.37 -5.31 3.08
N PHE A 77 1.48 -4.57 1.99
CA PHE A 77 1.77 -5.14 0.67
C PHE A 77 3.15 -5.80 0.65
N GLY A 78 4.18 -5.08 1.09
CA GLY A 78 5.54 -5.61 1.19
C GLY A 78 5.64 -6.84 2.08
N ALA A 79 5.07 -6.77 3.29
CA ALA A 79 5.00 -7.90 4.20
C ALA A 79 4.26 -9.10 3.60
N GLY A 80 3.13 -8.86 2.95
CA GLY A 80 2.33 -9.89 2.29
C GLY A 80 3.04 -10.57 1.13
N LEU A 81 3.83 -9.81 0.36
CA LEU A 81 4.66 -10.34 -0.72
C LEU A 81 5.69 -11.34 -0.18
N LEU A 82 6.40 -10.97 0.91
CA LEU A 82 7.40 -11.82 1.54
C LEU A 82 6.77 -13.05 2.19
N LEU A 83 5.70 -12.88 2.95
CA LEU A 83 4.96 -13.97 3.58
C LEU A 83 4.40 -14.98 2.56
N PHE A 84 3.94 -14.49 1.40
CA PHE A 84 3.47 -15.35 0.33
C PHE A 84 4.61 -16.25 -0.21
N VAL A 85 5.79 -15.67 -0.46
CA VAL A 85 6.94 -16.44 -0.94
C VAL A 85 7.39 -17.45 0.10
N ASP A 86 7.40 -17.09 1.40
CA ASP A 86 7.76 -18.01 2.49
C ASP A 86 6.76 -19.13 2.64
N SER A 87 5.47 -18.83 2.53
CA SER A 87 4.40 -19.81 2.58
C SER A 87 4.46 -20.78 1.40
N ALA A 88 4.70 -20.25 0.18
CA ALA A 88 4.87 -21.07 -1.00
C ALA A 88 6.09 -21.99 -0.89
N LYS A 89 7.21 -21.50 -0.33
CA LYS A 89 8.40 -22.28 -0.06
C LYS A 89 8.12 -23.42 0.94
N LYS A 90 7.39 -23.13 2.03
CA LYS A 90 6.98 -24.12 3.02
C LYS A 90 6.06 -25.21 2.45
N LYS A 91 5.22 -24.85 1.47
CA LYS A 91 4.33 -25.80 0.75
C LYS A 91 5.05 -26.62 -0.33
N GLY A 92 6.38 -26.47 -0.49
CA GLY A 92 7.17 -27.25 -1.42
C GLY A 92 7.12 -26.81 -2.89
N TYR A 93 6.64 -25.60 -3.19
CA TYR A 93 6.66 -25.10 -4.57
C TYR A 93 8.11 -24.95 -5.07
N LYS A 94 8.40 -25.47 -6.24
CA LYS A 94 9.77 -25.46 -6.84
C LYS A 94 10.30 -24.04 -7.12
N ARG A 95 9.42 -23.10 -7.43
CA ARG A 95 9.78 -21.71 -7.82
C ARG A 95 8.87 -20.69 -7.15
N PRO A 96 8.94 -20.50 -5.82
CA PRO A 96 8.02 -19.63 -5.08
C PRO A 96 8.13 -18.15 -5.48
N VAL A 97 9.33 -17.67 -5.81
CA VAL A 97 9.56 -16.30 -6.27
C VAL A 97 8.91 -16.07 -7.65
N MET A 98 9.05 -17.02 -8.56
CA MET A 98 8.42 -16.94 -9.89
C MET A 98 6.88 -16.89 -9.79
N LEU A 99 6.30 -17.66 -8.87
CA LEU A 99 4.87 -17.63 -8.62
C LEU A 99 4.41 -16.24 -8.10
N SER A 100 5.21 -15.62 -7.23
CA SER A 100 4.97 -14.26 -6.76
C SER A 100 5.06 -13.24 -7.90
N LEU A 101 6.07 -13.35 -8.75
CA LEU A 101 6.24 -12.48 -9.92
C LEU A 101 5.07 -12.59 -10.91
N TRP A 102 4.55 -13.78 -11.15
CA TRP A 102 3.35 -13.97 -11.99
C TRP A 102 2.13 -13.26 -11.43
N ARG A 103 1.91 -13.34 -10.12
CA ARG A 103 0.82 -12.58 -9.46
C ARG A 103 1.01 -11.07 -9.60
N ASN A 104 2.24 -10.59 -9.46
CA ASN A 104 2.56 -9.18 -9.62
C ASN A 104 2.47 -8.72 -11.08
N LEU A 105 2.73 -9.58 -12.04
CA LEU A 105 2.48 -9.29 -13.46
C LEU A 105 0.99 -9.10 -13.74
N LEU A 106 0.13 -9.92 -13.15
CA LEU A 106 -1.32 -9.72 -13.23
C LEU A 106 -1.74 -8.40 -12.58
N LEU A 107 -1.16 -8.07 -11.41
CA LEU A 107 -1.42 -6.80 -10.74
C LEU A 107 -0.98 -5.61 -11.61
N LEU A 108 0.16 -5.72 -12.29
CA LEU A 108 0.64 -4.72 -13.26
C LEU A 108 -0.34 -4.54 -14.41
N LEU A 109 -0.83 -5.65 -14.97
CA LEU A 109 -1.82 -5.61 -16.05
C LEU A 109 -3.11 -4.91 -15.60
N PHE A 110 -3.63 -5.24 -14.42
CA PHE A 110 -4.79 -4.56 -13.85
C PHE A 110 -4.53 -3.08 -13.60
N GLY A 111 -3.34 -2.71 -13.10
CA GLY A 111 -2.95 -1.31 -12.93
C GLY A 111 -2.93 -0.54 -14.25
N ILE A 112 -2.38 -1.12 -15.32
CA ILE A 112 -2.39 -0.53 -16.66
C ILE A 112 -3.83 -0.36 -17.19
N LEU A 113 -4.67 -1.38 -17.04
CA LEU A 113 -6.08 -1.30 -17.43
C LEU A 113 -6.80 -0.19 -16.66
N HIS A 114 -6.55 -0.06 -15.37
CA HIS A 114 -7.15 0.96 -14.53
C HIS A 114 -6.73 2.38 -14.98
N ILE A 115 -5.46 2.60 -15.29
CA ILE A 115 -4.95 3.86 -15.84
C ILE A 115 -5.68 4.21 -17.15
N ILE A 116 -5.86 3.24 -18.05
CA ILE A 116 -6.51 3.45 -19.35
C ILE A 116 -8.00 3.75 -19.19
N PHE A 117 -8.71 2.99 -18.36
CA PHE A 117 -10.17 3.12 -18.22
C PHE A 117 -10.59 4.30 -17.35
N MET A 118 -9.82 4.64 -16.31
CA MET A 118 -10.15 5.70 -15.37
C MET A 118 -9.45 7.02 -15.67
N PHE A 119 -8.60 7.09 -16.71
CA PHE A 119 -7.81 8.28 -17.06
C PHE A 119 -6.99 8.84 -15.90
N VAL A 120 -6.54 7.98 -14.99
CA VAL A 120 -5.72 8.35 -13.83
C VAL A 120 -4.26 8.32 -14.25
N PHE A 121 -3.51 9.42 -14.00
CA PHE A 121 -2.11 9.53 -14.41
C PHE A 121 -1.19 8.50 -13.74
N ILE A 122 -1.45 8.15 -12.49
CA ILE A 122 -0.65 7.18 -11.72
C ILE A 122 -1.58 6.34 -10.85
N ASP A 123 -1.51 5.01 -11.00
CA ASP A 123 -2.23 4.07 -10.16
C ASP A 123 -1.29 3.41 -9.15
N ILE A 124 -1.77 3.28 -7.93
CA ILE A 124 -1.07 2.63 -6.81
C ILE A 124 -0.75 1.16 -7.14
N LEU A 125 -1.68 0.44 -7.78
CA LEU A 125 -1.48 -0.95 -8.17
C LEU A 125 -0.30 -1.11 -9.13
N PHE A 126 -0.21 -0.22 -10.12
CA PHE A 126 0.89 -0.18 -11.07
C PHE A 126 2.23 0.02 -10.38
N LEU A 127 2.33 1.00 -9.46
CA LEU A 127 3.55 1.28 -8.71
C LEU A 127 3.98 0.10 -7.84
N TYR A 128 3.05 -0.53 -7.12
CA TYR A 128 3.37 -1.69 -6.28
C TYR A 128 3.81 -2.90 -7.11
N ALA A 129 3.18 -3.13 -8.25
CA ALA A 129 3.59 -4.20 -9.15
C ALA A 129 5.02 -3.97 -9.69
N LEU A 130 5.36 -2.72 -10.02
CA LEU A 130 6.69 -2.33 -10.50
C LEU A 130 7.76 -2.47 -9.41
N LEU A 131 7.44 -2.11 -8.15
CA LEU A 131 8.38 -2.17 -7.02
C LEU A 131 8.55 -3.60 -6.47
N SER A 132 7.61 -4.50 -6.72
CA SER A 132 7.62 -5.84 -6.16
C SER A 132 8.86 -6.68 -6.50
N PRO A 133 9.45 -6.67 -7.72
CA PRO A 133 10.70 -7.36 -8.01
C PRO A 133 11.87 -6.84 -7.19
N ILE A 134 11.91 -5.53 -6.94
CA ILE A 134 12.96 -4.89 -6.13
C ILE A 134 12.86 -5.37 -4.69
N ILE A 135 11.67 -5.44 -4.11
CA ILE A 135 11.44 -5.96 -2.76
C ILE A 135 11.89 -7.43 -2.66
N LEU A 136 11.56 -8.25 -3.66
CA LEU A 136 11.97 -9.64 -3.70
C LEU A 136 13.49 -9.81 -3.82
N PHE A 137 14.15 -8.94 -4.58
CA PHE A 137 15.61 -8.93 -4.71
C PHE A 137 16.28 -8.51 -3.39
N LEU A 138 15.73 -7.53 -2.69
CA LEU A 138 16.26 -7.03 -1.42
C LEU A 138 15.99 -7.96 -0.23
N ARG A 139 15.10 -8.94 -0.37
CA ARG A 139 14.68 -9.85 0.71
C ARG A 139 15.82 -10.51 1.48
N ASN A 140 16.88 -10.93 0.78
CA ASN A 140 18.01 -11.67 1.35
C ASN A 140 19.21 -10.77 1.70
N ARG A 141 19.03 -9.44 1.64
CA ARG A 141 20.10 -8.51 1.94
C ARG A 141 20.22 -8.21 3.43
N SER A 142 21.40 -7.77 3.86
CA SER A 142 21.65 -7.45 5.26
C SER A 142 20.74 -6.30 5.72
N LEU A 143 20.35 -6.34 7.00
CA LEU A 143 19.55 -5.28 7.62
C LEU A 143 20.24 -3.91 7.50
N TYR A 144 21.57 -3.88 7.62
CA TYR A 144 22.36 -2.64 7.47
C TYR A 144 22.15 -2.00 6.08
N LEU A 145 22.22 -2.79 4.99
CA LEU A 145 22.00 -2.28 3.65
C LEU A 145 20.58 -1.73 3.49
N LEU A 146 19.58 -2.42 4.04
CA LEU A 146 18.19 -1.97 3.99
C LEU A 146 17.99 -0.64 4.75
N MET A 147 18.62 -0.49 5.92
CA MET A 147 18.59 0.76 6.69
C MET A 147 19.26 1.91 5.93
N VAL A 148 20.40 1.67 5.30
CA VAL A 148 21.10 2.69 4.49
C VAL A 148 20.22 3.11 3.31
N LEU A 149 19.64 2.18 2.56
CA LEU A 149 18.73 2.48 1.46
C LEU A 149 17.51 3.27 1.93
N PHE A 150 16.93 2.91 3.06
CA PHE A 150 15.80 3.62 3.66
C PHE A 150 16.17 5.07 4.01
N MET A 151 17.33 5.28 4.64
CA MET A 151 17.82 6.63 4.95
C MET A 151 18.09 7.47 3.70
N ILE A 152 18.66 6.87 2.64
CA ILE A 152 18.87 7.54 1.34
C ILE A 152 17.53 7.97 0.74
N VAL A 153 16.53 7.10 0.70
CA VAL A 153 15.22 7.40 0.13
C VAL A 153 14.53 8.53 0.90
N ILE A 154 14.58 8.51 2.24
CA ILE A 154 14.02 9.59 3.07
C ILE A 154 14.76 10.91 2.80
N SER A 155 16.10 10.88 2.77
CA SER A 155 16.89 12.10 2.54
C SER A 155 16.58 12.71 1.17
N LEU A 156 16.46 11.88 0.12
CA LEU A 156 16.07 12.34 -1.21
C LEU A 156 14.65 12.91 -1.23
N SER A 157 13.72 12.28 -0.51
CA SER A 157 12.34 12.78 -0.38
C SER A 157 12.29 14.13 0.30
N LEU A 158 13.08 14.35 1.36
CA LEU A 158 13.16 15.63 2.07
C LEU A 158 13.81 16.75 1.24
N ILE A 159 14.73 16.40 0.35
CA ILE A 159 15.37 17.39 -0.55
C ILE A 159 14.40 17.80 -1.67
N HIS A 160 13.48 16.92 -2.06
CA HIS A 160 12.54 17.16 -3.15
C HIS A 160 11.26 17.93 -2.72
N ILE A 161 11.02 18.09 -1.41
CA ILE A 161 9.92 18.91 -0.85
C ILE A 161 10.37 20.36 -0.75
#